data_1451cb34f36963774dbff3a67511f083
#
_entry.id   1451cb34f36963774dbff3a67511f083
#
_cell.length_a   1.000
_cell.length_b   1.000
_cell.length_c   1.000
_cell.angle_alpha   90.00
_cell.angle_beta   90.00
_cell.angle_gamma   90.00
#
_symmetry.space_group_name_H-M   'P 1'
#
loop_
_entity.id
_entity.type
_entity.pdbx_description
1 polymer ?
#
loop_
_entity_poly.entity_id
_entity_poly.type
_entity_poly.pdbx_seq_one_letter_code
_entity_poly.pdbx_strand_id
1 'polypeptide(L)'
;MSVLSSAQPREADALACVPCLRLDVETLLVADGERLAPQFRDQQSAVAALSFLYGDVRVRAAQPLSLASGPVRDRAAEGRARYLLESLGAVELGCLDDVSAAPGVDADYLVRVDGDVHALCSFTAYAVPQLRALGWRVEIAPRYPFQVVSPDAPWYAHVDEEGRPGWFNLELGIEVGGKRVNLLPGLLDMLERIPASARLDRLAPPGGRAFALPTGDGRYVTVPPERLRIMLRVLGELYQGQGRATRAPRVTFPAAKAGSLAQLDAAFTSVPKAGADTHADDKSLAWTGHTAIAERGRALASRPSVGPAVRGLNATLRPYQEDGVRWLQHLAANGAGGVLADDMGLGKTLQTIAHIVTLKAAGRLDAPALIVAPTSVAGNWRREIGKFAPDLRVQMVRGAGRRFQWALAGRCDVAITTYPVLVRDEAMLASRRFSIAILDEAQTIKNPRSQAHRVATGLNADLRLALSGTPVENSLGDL
;
A
#
# COMPACT_ATOMS: atom_id res chain seq x y z
N MET A 1 18.48 -81.55 33.08
CA MET A 1 18.68 -80.12 33.27
C MET A 1 18.19 -79.39 32.01
N SER A 2 17.00 -78.90 32.09
CA SER A 2 16.27 -78.31 30.97
C SER A 2 16.48 -76.79 30.99
N VAL A 3 17.04 -76.25 29.93
CA VAL A 3 17.24 -74.79 29.76
C VAL A 3 15.97 -74.24 29.15
N LEU A 4 15.20 -73.46 29.93
CA LEU A 4 14.07 -72.64 29.46
C LEU A 4 14.61 -71.41 28.70
N SER A 5 14.45 -71.48 27.40
CA SER A 5 14.64 -70.29 26.53
C SER A 5 13.49 -69.35 26.77
N SER A 6 13.77 -68.19 27.38
CA SER A 6 12.84 -67.04 27.44
C SER A 6 12.76 -66.38 26.08
N ALA A 7 11.70 -66.68 25.35
CA ALA A 7 11.36 -65.89 24.17
C ALA A 7 10.94 -64.47 24.61
N GLN A 8 11.77 -63.45 24.28
CA GLN A 8 11.37 -62.07 24.31
C GLN A 8 10.16 -61.87 23.37
N PRO A 9 9.13 -61.12 23.75
CA PRO A 9 8.07 -60.82 22.83
C PRO A 9 8.65 -59.95 21.67
N ARG A 10 8.46 -60.46 20.46
CA ARG A 10 8.69 -59.66 19.23
C ARG A 10 7.95 -58.36 19.39
N GLU A 11 8.65 -57.21 19.28
CA GLU A 11 8.04 -55.89 19.00
C GLU A 11 7.11 -56.10 17.79
N ALA A 12 5.80 -56.11 18.04
CA ALA A 12 4.82 -56.05 16.99
C ALA A 12 5.11 -54.74 16.23
N ASP A 13 5.28 -54.82 14.92
CA ASP A 13 5.42 -53.67 14.04
C ASP A 13 4.31 -52.66 14.37
N ALA A 14 4.64 -51.67 15.16
CA ALA A 14 3.70 -50.61 15.52
C ALA A 14 3.41 -49.80 14.24
N LEU A 15 2.22 -49.98 13.71
CA LEU A 15 1.77 -49.21 12.53
C LEU A 15 1.95 -47.74 12.81
N ALA A 16 2.58 -47.03 11.88
CA ALA A 16 2.82 -45.59 12.02
C ALA A 16 1.49 -44.86 12.21
N CYS A 17 1.40 -44.02 13.25
CA CYS A 17 0.26 -43.18 13.56
C CYS A 17 0.28 -41.93 12.66
N VAL A 18 -0.65 -41.81 11.70
CA VAL A 18 -0.79 -40.66 10.86
C VAL A 18 -1.98 -39.82 11.32
N PRO A 19 -1.78 -38.57 11.83
CA PRO A 19 -2.87 -37.72 12.21
C PRO A 19 -3.65 -37.23 10.96
N CYS A 20 -4.98 -37.26 11.06
CA CYS A 20 -5.90 -36.82 10.02
C CYS A 20 -6.81 -35.73 10.59
N LEU A 21 -6.79 -34.57 9.98
CA LEU A 21 -7.59 -33.42 10.36
C LEU A 21 -8.61 -33.10 9.26
N ARG A 22 -9.87 -32.95 9.61
CA ARG A 22 -10.92 -32.48 8.68
C ARG A 22 -11.44 -31.14 9.19
N LEU A 23 -11.34 -30.09 8.35
CA LEU A 23 -11.92 -28.78 8.60
C LEU A 23 -13.30 -28.70 7.96
N ASP A 24 -14.26 -28.23 8.73
CA ASP A 24 -15.67 -28.11 8.30
C ASP A 24 -16.35 -26.92 9.02
N VAL A 25 -17.60 -26.66 8.65
CA VAL A 25 -18.48 -25.74 9.41
C VAL A 25 -19.67 -26.53 9.90
N GLU A 26 -19.91 -26.45 11.21
CA GLU A 26 -21.01 -27.13 11.86
C GLU A 26 -21.82 -26.17 12.72
N THR A 27 -23.07 -26.52 12.99
CA THR A 27 -23.92 -25.79 13.93
C THR A 27 -23.57 -26.22 15.35
N LEU A 28 -23.08 -25.31 16.16
CA LEU A 28 -22.84 -25.49 17.57
C LEU A 28 -23.89 -24.76 18.38
N LEU A 29 -24.21 -25.31 19.56
CA LEU A 29 -25.06 -24.70 20.57
C LEU A 29 -24.16 -23.84 21.46
N VAL A 30 -24.35 -22.52 21.42
CA VAL A 30 -23.59 -21.56 22.23
C VAL A 30 -24.49 -20.97 23.29
N ALA A 31 -24.08 -21.08 24.57
CA ALA A 31 -24.81 -20.53 25.67
C ALA A 31 -24.65 -19.01 25.78
N ASP A 32 -25.74 -18.28 26.05
CA ASP A 32 -25.68 -16.84 26.28
C ASP A 32 -25.28 -16.57 27.73
N GLY A 33 -24.06 -16.09 27.98
CA GLY A 33 -23.29 -16.12 29.23
C GLY A 33 -23.79 -15.24 30.39
N GLU A 34 -24.96 -14.59 30.34
CA GLU A 34 -25.38 -13.64 31.39
C GLU A 34 -26.65 -14.03 32.18
N ARG A 35 -27.24 -15.20 32.03
CA ARG A 35 -28.49 -15.57 32.68
C ARG A 35 -28.34 -16.80 33.56
N LEU A 36 -29.06 -16.80 34.71
CA LEU A 36 -29.19 -17.93 35.63
C LEU A 36 -29.77 -19.22 35.00
N ALA A 37 -30.31 -19.13 33.78
CA ALA A 37 -30.64 -20.23 32.89
C ALA A 37 -30.10 -19.91 31.50
N PRO A 38 -29.03 -20.54 31.05
CA PRO A 38 -28.41 -20.29 29.74
C PRO A 38 -29.42 -20.62 28.63
N GLN A 39 -29.64 -19.65 27.74
CA GLN A 39 -30.35 -19.89 26.49
C GLN A 39 -29.30 -20.28 25.44
N PHE A 40 -29.47 -21.44 24.83
CA PHE A 40 -28.61 -21.89 23.76
C PHE A 40 -29.12 -21.31 22.44
N ARG A 41 -28.17 -20.80 21.63
CA ARG A 41 -28.42 -20.36 20.25
C ARG A 41 -27.60 -21.18 19.28
N ASP A 42 -28.17 -21.44 18.12
CA ASP A 42 -27.47 -22.09 17.02
C ASP A 42 -26.48 -21.11 16.41
N GLN A 43 -25.22 -21.51 16.33
CA GLN A 43 -24.16 -20.74 15.72
C GLN A 43 -23.36 -21.61 14.74
N GLN A 44 -23.23 -21.14 13.49
CA GLN A 44 -22.34 -21.74 12.52
C GLN A 44 -20.90 -21.42 12.90
N SER A 45 -20.10 -22.45 13.16
CA SER A 45 -18.72 -22.30 13.63
C SER A 45 -17.76 -23.17 12.83
N ALA A 46 -16.53 -22.68 12.63
CA ALA A 46 -15.46 -23.43 12.02
C ALA A 46 -14.94 -24.47 12.99
N VAL A 47 -15.05 -25.72 12.63
CA VAL A 47 -14.69 -26.87 13.47
C VAL A 47 -13.65 -27.75 12.80
N ALA A 48 -12.97 -28.55 13.62
CA ALA A 48 -12.04 -29.58 13.16
C ALA A 48 -12.35 -30.92 13.83
N ALA A 49 -12.41 -31.97 13.01
CA ALA A 49 -12.47 -33.34 13.47
C ALA A 49 -11.09 -33.99 13.37
N LEU A 50 -10.58 -34.57 14.48
CA LEU A 50 -9.27 -35.18 14.56
C LEU A 50 -9.44 -36.73 14.60
N SER A 51 -8.71 -37.41 13.74
CA SER A 51 -8.63 -38.86 13.73
C SER A 51 -7.19 -39.31 13.49
N PHE A 52 -6.91 -40.57 13.77
CA PHE A 52 -5.59 -41.19 13.61
C PHE A 52 -5.69 -42.39 12.69
N LEU A 53 -4.82 -42.47 11.71
CA LEU A 53 -4.76 -43.59 10.77
C LEU A 53 -3.62 -44.53 11.16
N TYR A 54 -3.95 -45.80 11.38
CA TYR A 54 -3.05 -46.88 11.65
C TYR A 54 -3.16 -47.92 10.52
N GLY A 55 -2.25 -47.87 9.56
CA GLY A 55 -2.42 -48.59 8.29
C GLY A 55 -3.69 -48.13 7.57
N ASP A 56 -4.67 -49.03 7.40
CA ASP A 56 -5.96 -48.72 6.77
C ASP A 56 -7.09 -48.42 7.76
N VAL A 57 -6.82 -48.52 9.08
CA VAL A 57 -7.83 -48.31 10.13
C VAL A 57 -7.81 -46.87 10.64
N ARG A 58 -8.92 -46.17 10.47
CA ARG A 58 -9.11 -44.83 11.00
C ARG A 58 -9.78 -44.89 12.37
N VAL A 59 -9.17 -44.27 13.39
CA VAL A 59 -9.66 -44.20 14.75
C VAL A 59 -9.94 -42.73 15.11
N ARG A 60 -11.12 -42.44 15.63
CA ARG A 60 -11.45 -41.07 16.06
C ARG A 60 -10.74 -40.69 17.36
N ALA A 61 -10.35 -39.44 17.49
CA ALA A 61 -9.68 -38.92 18.67
C ALA A 61 -10.52 -39.12 19.95
N ALA A 62 -11.83 -38.86 19.88
CA ALA A 62 -12.78 -38.99 21.00
C ALA A 62 -13.21 -40.41 21.30
N GLN A 63 -12.77 -41.42 20.55
CA GLN A 63 -13.23 -42.81 20.69
C GLN A 63 -12.60 -43.49 21.91
N PRO A 64 -13.42 -44.10 22.83
CA PRO A 64 -12.88 -44.79 23.99
C PRO A 64 -12.07 -46.06 23.61
N LEU A 65 -11.20 -46.48 24.49
CA LEU A 65 -10.13 -47.47 24.27
C LEU A 65 -10.60 -48.94 24.21
N SER A 66 -11.88 -49.22 24.34
CA SER A 66 -12.37 -50.59 24.55
C SER A 66 -12.93 -51.26 23.30
N LEU A 67 -12.20 -51.21 22.19
CA LEU A 67 -12.48 -52.09 21.05
C LEU A 67 -11.55 -53.30 21.13
N ALA A 68 -12.06 -54.43 21.50
CA ALA A 68 -11.34 -55.69 21.62
C ALA A 68 -10.69 -56.19 20.30
N SER A 69 -10.85 -55.47 19.20
CA SER A 69 -10.36 -55.81 17.86
C SER A 69 -9.76 -54.63 17.10
N GLY A 70 -9.32 -53.52 17.78
CA GLY A 70 -8.71 -52.34 17.14
C GLY A 70 -7.17 -52.43 17.07
N PRO A 71 -6.52 -51.51 16.28
CA PRO A 71 -5.07 -51.42 16.21
C PRO A 71 -4.48 -50.98 17.56
N VAL A 72 -3.23 -51.39 17.84
CA VAL A 72 -2.49 -50.88 19.01
C VAL A 72 -2.24 -49.36 18.79
N ARG A 73 -2.81 -48.53 19.66
CA ARG A 73 -2.71 -47.09 19.55
C ARG A 73 -1.42 -46.53 20.17
N ASP A 74 -0.72 -45.66 19.44
CA ASP A 74 0.42 -44.91 19.97
C ASP A 74 -0.09 -43.63 20.66
N ARG A 75 -0.37 -43.72 21.95
CA ARG A 75 -0.87 -42.61 22.77
C ARG A 75 0.08 -41.42 22.83
N ALA A 76 1.38 -41.66 22.75
CA ALA A 76 2.36 -40.60 22.82
C ALA A 76 2.35 -39.77 21.52
N ALA A 77 2.23 -40.42 20.36
CA ALA A 77 2.07 -39.75 19.08
C ALA A 77 0.74 -39.00 19.00
N GLU A 78 -0.36 -39.61 19.44
CA GLU A 78 -1.67 -38.96 19.50
C GLU A 78 -1.68 -37.73 20.42
N GLY A 79 -1.05 -37.80 21.59
CA GLY A 79 -0.91 -36.68 22.52
C GLY A 79 -0.07 -35.57 21.97
N ARG A 80 1.03 -35.88 21.28
CA ARG A 80 1.83 -34.84 20.57
C ARG A 80 1.04 -34.17 19.48
N ALA A 81 0.24 -34.91 18.73
CA ALA A 81 -0.61 -34.33 17.68
C ALA A 81 -1.68 -33.37 18.24
N ARG A 82 -2.36 -33.79 19.33
CA ARG A 82 -3.32 -32.89 20.03
C ARG A 82 -2.65 -31.63 20.51
N TYR A 83 -1.54 -31.75 21.24
CA TYR A 83 -0.78 -30.61 21.73
C TYR A 83 -0.36 -29.64 20.61
N LEU A 84 0.11 -30.19 19.47
CA LEU A 84 0.48 -29.39 18.32
C LEU A 84 -0.73 -28.61 17.76
N LEU A 85 -1.89 -29.28 17.60
CA LEU A 85 -3.10 -28.65 17.10
C LEU A 85 -3.58 -27.52 18.02
N GLU A 86 -3.55 -27.74 19.32
CA GLU A 86 -3.88 -26.74 20.35
C GLU A 86 -2.88 -25.58 20.36
N SER A 87 -1.59 -25.85 20.20
CA SER A 87 -0.56 -24.81 20.10
C SER A 87 -0.73 -23.91 18.86
N LEU A 88 -1.39 -24.41 17.82
CA LEU A 88 -1.77 -23.66 16.63
C LEU A 88 -3.08 -22.86 16.81
N GLY A 89 -3.73 -22.99 17.97
CA GLY A 89 -4.88 -22.20 18.40
C GLY A 89 -6.23 -22.89 18.21
N ALA A 90 -6.29 -24.18 17.94
CA ALA A 90 -7.52 -24.95 18.05
C ALA A 90 -7.83 -25.22 19.53
N VAL A 91 -9.11 -25.25 19.88
CA VAL A 91 -9.57 -25.50 21.27
C VAL A 91 -10.50 -26.70 21.26
N GLU A 92 -10.22 -27.69 22.13
CA GLU A 92 -11.06 -28.87 22.26
C GLU A 92 -12.45 -28.49 22.76
N LEU A 93 -13.50 -28.93 22.06
CA LEU A 93 -14.87 -28.59 22.40
C LEU A 93 -15.27 -29.00 23.81
N GLY A 94 -14.74 -30.13 24.29
CA GLY A 94 -14.95 -30.61 25.65
C GLY A 94 -14.36 -29.71 26.76
N CYS A 95 -13.49 -28.76 26.41
CA CYS A 95 -12.90 -27.79 27.35
C CYS A 95 -13.68 -26.46 27.40
N LEU A 96 -14.75 -26.32 26.62
CA LEU A 96 -15.57 -25.10 26.55
C LEU A 96 -16.89 -25.31 27.29
N ASP A 97 -17.12 -24.55 28.36
CA ASP A 97 -18.33 -24.67 29.19
C ASP A 97 -19.58 -24.10 28.48
N ASP A 98 -19.39 -23.14 27.58
CA ASP A 98 -20.47 -22.38 26.93
C ASP A 98 -20.80 -22.90 25.52
N VAL A 99 -20.12 -23.95 25.04
CA VAL A 99 -20.28 -24.47 23.68
C VAL A 99 -20.49 -25.98 23.72
N SER A 100 -21.49 -26.47 23.01
CA SER A 100 -21.69 -27.89 22.82
C SER A 100 -22.00 -28.25 21.37
N ALA A 101 -21.54 -29.42 20.93
CA ALA A 101 -21.91 -29.95 19.63
C ALA A 101 -23.33 -30.51 19.68
N ALA A 102 -24.15 -30.22 18.66
CA ALA A 102 -25.44 -30.85 18.50
C ALA A 102 -25.27 -32.37 18.26
N PRO A 103 -26.25 -33.21 18.61
CA PRO A 103 -26.21 -34.65 18.36
C PRO A 103 -25.94 -34.93 16.85
N GLY A 104 -24.90 -35.75 16.57
CA GLY A 104 -24.54 -36.12 15.20
C GLY A 104 -23.48 -35.20 14.53
N VAL A 105 -23.06 -34.15 15.18
CA VAL A 105 -21.96 -33.28 14.69
C VAL A 105 -20.63 -33.99 14.86
N ASP A 106 -19.85 -34.05 13.79
CA ASP A 106 -18.50 -34.65 13.76
C ASP A 106 -17.43 -33.57 13.97
N ALA A 107 -17.24 -33.14 15.23
CA ALA A 107 -16.29 -32.10 15.59
C ALA A 107 -15.66 -32.40 16.96
N ASP A 108 -14.33 -32.28 17.04
CA ASP A 108 -13.56 -32.44 18.29
C ASP A 108 -13.03 -31.09 18.77
N TYR A 109 -12.76 -30.16 17.85
CA TYR A 109 -12.12 -28.87 18.12
C TYR A 109 -12.89 -27.72 17.46
N LEU A 110 -12.91 -26.57 18.12
CA LEU A 110 -13.19 -25.27 17.52
C LEU A 110 -11.88 -24.74 16.94
N VAL A 111 -11.87 -24.33 15.65
CA VAL A 111 -10.64 -23.89 15.00
C VAL A 111 -10.08 -22.62 15.65
N ARG A 112 -10.98 -21.72 16.07
CA ARG A 112 -10.64 -20.49 16.80
C ARG A 112 -11.85 -20.02 17.61
N VAL A 113 -11.63 -19.66 18.86
CA VAL A 113 -12.72 -19.23 19.77
C VAL A 113 -13.36 -17.91 19.31
N ASP A 114 -12.54 -16.96 18.79
CA ASP A 114 -13.04 -15.62 18.44
C ASP A 114 -13.81 -15.55 17.11
N GLY A 115 -13.85 -16.62 16.32
CA GLY A 115 -14.61 -16.70 15.06
C GLY A 115 -14.27 -15.65 14.01
N ASP A 116 -13.17 -14.90 14.17
CA ASP A 116 -12.75 -13.85 13.25
C ASP A 116 -12.25 -14.44 11.94
N VAL A 117 -12.75 -13.91 10.83
CA VAL A 117 -12.37 -14.32 9.48
C VAL A 117 -10.85 -14.26 9.25
N HIS A 118 -10.16 -13.28 9.83
CA HIS A 118 -8.71 -13.12 9.69
C HIS A 118 -7.96 -14.26 10.39
N ALA A 119 -8.40 -14.63 11.59
CA ALA A 119 -7.82 -15.72 12.37
C ALA A 119 -8.07 -17.08 11.69
N LEU A 120 -9.28 -17.33 11.20
CA LEU A 120 -9.67 -18.57 10.52
C LEU A 120 -8.93 -18.73 9.18
N CYS A 121 -8.84 -17.68 8.39
CA CYS A 121 -8.03 -17.69 7.16
C CYS A 121 -6.53 -17.84 7.45
N SER A 122 -6.02 -17.24 8.55
CA SER A 122 -4.63 -17.42 8.96
C SER A 122 -4.35 -18.87 9.36
N PHE A 123 -5.27 -19.56 10.04
CA PHE A 123 -5.15 -20.97 10.34
C PHE A 123 -5.06 -21.79 9.05
N THR A 124 -5.96 -21.56 8.10
CA THR A 124 -5.96 -22.27 6.82
C THR A 124 -4.70 -22.00 6.00
N ALA A 125 -4.18 -20.75 6.00
CA ALA A 125 -3.03 -20.35 5.20
C ALA A 125 -1.69 -20.83 5.76
N TYR A 126 -1.55 -20.90 7.09
CA TYR A 126 -0.25 -21.12 7.74
C TYR A 126 -0.20 -22.44 8.54
N ALA A 127 -1.25 -22.77 9.32
CA ALA A 127 -1.26 -23.98 10.11
C ALA A 127 -1.47 -25.23 9.24
N VAL A 128 -2.37 -25.21 8.29
CA VAL A 128 -2.65 -26.35 7.41
C VAL A 128 -1.41 -26.77 6.59
N PRO A 129 -0.67 -25.89 5.91
CA PRO A 129 0.57 -26.27 5.23
C PRO A 129 1.63 -26.82 6.19
N GLN A 130 1.78 -26.24 7.38
CA GLN A 130 2.71 -26.73 8.41
C GLN A 130 2.35 -28.16 8.87
N LEU A 131 1.07 -28.43 9.12
CA LEU A 131 0.60 -29.77 9.48
C LEU A 131 0.87 -30.78 8.35
N ARG A 132 0.59 -30.39 7.10
CA ARG A 132 0.88 -31.24 5.92
C ARG A 132 2.36 -31.53 5.78
N ALA A 133 3.24 -30.55 6.00
CA ALA A 133 4.70 -30.74 5.99
C ALA A 133 5.18 -31.71 7.08
N LEU A 134 4.45 -31.78 8.20
CA LEU A 134 4.71 -32.75 9.30
C LEU A 134 4.06 -34.11 9.07
N GLY A 135 3.54 -34.39 7.87
CA GLY A 135 2.96 -35.68 7.50
C GLY A 135 1.49 -35.87 7.86
N TRP A 136 0.79 -34.84 8.29
CA TRP A 136 -0.65 -34.91 8.53
C TRP A 136 -1.45 -35.01 7.24
N ARG A 137 -2.55 -35.74 7.27
CA ARG A 137 -3.58 -35.69 6.22
C ARG A 137 -4.60 -34.65 6.61
N VAL A 138 -4.65 -33.52 5.86
CA VAL A 138 -5.60 -32.42 6.12
C VAL A 138 -6.58 -32.31 4.96
N GLU A 139 -7.85 -32.58 5.27
CA GLU A 139 -9.00 -32.44 4.38
C GLU A 139 -9.76 -31.15 4.71
N ILE A 140 -10.12 -30.37 3.71
CA ILE A 140 -10.94 -29.17 3.85
C ILE A 140 -12.26 -29.45 3.14
N ALA A 141 -13.37 -29.43 3.88
CA ALA A 141 -14.70 -29.68 3.32
C ALA A 141 -15.07 -28.59 2.28
N PRO A 142 -15.76 -28.93 1.19
CA PRO A 142 -16.16 -27.94 0.17
C PRO A 142 -17.02 -26.79 0.73
N ARG A 143 -17.79 -27.04 1.78
CA ARG A 143 -18.61 -26.03 2.47
C ARG A 143 -17.87 -25.15 3.45
N TYR A 144 -16.56 -25.44 3.73
CA TYR A 144 -15.73 -24.62 4.61
C TYR A 144 -15.44 -23.27 3.94
N PRO A 145 -15.97 -22.13 4.48
CA PRO A 145 -15.95 -20.86 3.75
C PRO A 145 -14.61 -20.11 3.88
N PHE A 146 -13.71 -20.54 4.78
CA PHE A 146 -12.42 -19.88 5.01
C PHE A 146 -11.31 -20.50 4.15
N GLN A 147 -11.63 -20.75 2.88
CA GLN A 147 -10.68 -21.23 1.90
C GLN A 147 -9.76 -20.10 1.46
N VAL A 148 -8.46 -20.36 1.49
CA VAL A 148 -7.45 -19.36 1.15
C VAL A 148 -6.81 -19.74 -0.17
N VAL A 149 -6.70 -18.76 -1.05
CA VAL A 149 -5.89 -18.86 -2.27
C VAL A 149 -4.43 -18.97 -1.82
N SER A 150 -3.63 -19.77 -2.55
CA SER A 150 -2.20 -19.91 -2.24
C SER A 150 -1.56 -18.56 -1.90
N PRO A 151 -0.87 -18.44 -0.76
CA PRO A 151 -0.17 -17.20 -0.39
C PRO A 151 0.93 -16.83 -1.41
N ASP A 152 1.22 -17.75 -2.33
CA ASP A 152 2.20 -17.62 -3.41
C ASP A 152 1.60 -17.11 -4.74
N ALA A 153 0.32 -16.75 -4.78
CA ALA A 153 -0.28 -16.14 -5.97
C ALA A 153 0.47 -14.86 -6.35
N PRO A 154 0.86 -14.69 -7.62
CA PRO A 154 1.55 -13.49 -8.07
C PRO A 154 0.63 -12.27 -7.97
N TRP A 155 1.19 -11.15 -7.47
CA TRP A 155 0.49 -9.89 -7.41
C TRP A 155 0.69 -9.10 -8.69
N TYR A 156 -0.35 -8.38 -9.12
CA TYR A 156 -0.28 -7.46 -10.23
C TYR A 156 -0.76 -6.07 -9.84
N ALA A 157 -0.18 -5.06 -10.49
CA ALA A 157 -0.70 -3.71 -10.55
C ALA A 157 -0.93 -3.34 -12.03
N HIS A 158 -2.12 -2.88 -12.33
CA HIS A 158 -2.47 -2.45 -13.69
C HIS A 158 -2.79 -0.97 -13.70
N VAL A 159 -2.17 -0.23 -14.61
CA VAL A 159 -2.35 1.22 -14.75
C VAL A 159 -2.82 1.55 -16.15
N ASP A 160 -3.96 2.22 -16.24
CA ASP A 160 -4.53 2.73 -17.49
C ASP A 160 -4.60 4.26 -17.47
N GLU A 161 -4.53 4.89 -18.63
CA GLU A 161 -4.83 6.32 -18.76
C GLU A 161 -6.35 6.54 -18.76
N GLU A 162 -6.82 7.46 -17.93
CA GLU A 162 -8.24 7.79 -17.84
C GLU A 162 -8.59 8.89 -18.82
N GLY A 163 -8.96 8.69 -20.01
CA GLY A 163 -9.55 9.67 -20.95
C GLY A 163 -9.25 11.18 -20.74
N ARG A 164 -8.57 11.53 -19.65
CA ARG A 164 -8.06 12.86 -19.29
C ARG A 164 -6.53 12.82 -19.30
N PRO A 165 -5.85 13.64 -20.09
CA PRO A 165 -4.40 13.68 -20.11
C PRO A 165 -3.81 13.87 -18.72
N GLY A 166 -2.87 13.00 -18.35
CA GLY A 166 -2.18 13.05 -17.04
C GLY A 166 -2.97 12.50 -15.85
N TRP A 167 -4.10 11.83 -16.08
CA TRP A 167 -4.85 11.07 -15.07
C TRP A 167 -4.81 9.58 -15.37
N PHE A 168 -4.66 8.79 -14.35
CA PHE A 168 -4.47 7.34 -14.44
C PHE A 168 -5.37 6.61 -13.47
N ASN A 169 -5.76 5.39 -13.82
CA ASN A 169 -6.47 4.45 -12.97
C ASN A 169 -5.51 3.35 -12.52
N LEU A 170 -5.57 2.98 -11.25
CA LEU A 170 -4.84 1.85 -10.68
C LEU A 170 -5.81 0.72 -10.34
N GLU A 171 -5.49 -0.49 -10.76
CA GLU A 171 -6.01 -1.75 -10.22
C GLU A 171 -4.89 -2.47 -9.48
N LEU A 172 -5.24 -3.16 -8.39
CA LEU A 172 -4.30 -3.94 -7.60
C LEU A 172 -4.94 -5.27 -7.21
N GLY A 173 -4.25 -6.38 -7.45
CA GLY A 173 -4.82 -7.69 -7.18
C GLY A 173 -3.81 -8.83 -7.32
N ILE A 174 -4.35 -10.05 -7.42
CA ILE A 174 -3.61 -11.29 -7.58
C ILE A 174 -4.04 -12.03 -8.84
N GLU A 175 -3.18 -12.90 -9.34
CA GLU A 175 -3.50 -13.81 -10.44
C GLU A 175 -3.71 -15.23 -9.91
N VAL A 176 -4.89 -15.80 -10.13
CA VAL A 176 -5.29 -17.12 -9.65
C VAL A 176 -5.75 -17.96 -10.83
N GLY A 177 -5.03 -19.05 -11.14
CA GLY A 177 -5.38 -19.94 -12.25
C GLY A 177 -5.50 -19.21 -13.59
N GLY A 178 -4.62 -18.23 -13.86
CA GLY A 178 -4.62 -17.41 -15.06
C GLY A 178 -5.73 -16.34 -15.13
N LYS A 179 -6.47 -16.14 -14.02
CA LYS A 179 -7.49 -15.08 -13.91
C LYS A 179 -7.03 -14.00 -12.93
N ARG A 180 -7.20 -12.76 -13.31
CA ARG A 180 -6.93 -11.59 -12.44
C ARG A 180 -8.10 -11.38 -11.49
N VAL A 181 -7.78 -11.28 -10.21
CA VAL A 181 -8.72 -10.98 -9.12
C VAL A 181 -8.35 -9.63 -8.56
N ASN A 182 -9.21 -8.63 -8.77
CA ASN A 182 -9.00 -7.28 -8.26
C ASN A 182 -9.34 -7.22 -6.76
N LEU A 183 -8.35 -6.89 -5.93
CA LEU A 183 -8.48 -6.77 -4.47
C LEU A 183 -8.68 -5.32 -4.02
N LEU A 184 -8.56 -4.36 -4.93
CA LEU A 184 -8.64 -2.93 -4.63
C LEU A 184 -9.95 -2.54 -3.93
N PRO A 185 -11.15 -3.03 -4.33
CA PRO A 185 -12.39 -2.70 -3.63
C PRO A 185 -12.37 -3.11 -2.15
N GLY A 186 -11.83 -4.29 -1.83
CA GLY A 186 -11.70 -4.76 -0.45
C GLY A 186 -10.69 -3.93 0.37
N LEU A 187 -9.60 -3.50 -0.26
CA LEU A 187 -8.61 -2.61 0.37
C LEU A 187 -9.17 -1.21 0.65
N LEU A 188 -9.97 -0.68 -0.27
CA LEU A 188 -10.63 0.62 -0.10
C LEU A 188 -11.71 0.56 0.99
N ASP A 189 -12.53 -0.48 1.03
CA ASP A 189 -13.52 -0.69 2.10
C ASP A 189 -12.84 -0.78 3.47
N MET A 190 -11.70 -1.48 3.54
CA MET A 190 -10.90 -1.52 4.77
C MET A 190 -10.34 -0.14 5.14
N LEU A 191 -9.85 0.63 4.17
CA LEU A 191 -9.32 1.98 4.40
C LEU A 191 -10.41 2.93 4.93
N GLU A 192 -11.64 2.83 4.43
CA GLU A 192 -12.77 3.66 4.88
C GLU A 192 -13.25 3.32 6.30
N ARG A 193 -13.12 2.06 6.71
CA ARG A 193 -13.48 1.61 8.06
C ARG A 193 -12.45 2.00 9.13
N ILE A 194 -11.22 2.32 8.74
CA ILE A 194 -10.19 2.78 9.66
C ILE A 194 -10.50 4.23 10.07
N PRO A 195 -10.69 4.52 11.37
CA PRO A 195 -10.90 5.89 11.82
C PRO A 195 -9.71 6.78 11.44
N ALA A 196 -9.98 8.03 11.04
CA ALA A 196 -8.93 8.99 10.66
C ALA A 196 -7.89 9.24 11.78
N SER A 197 -8.27 8.99 13.06
CA SER A 197 -7.40 9.06 14.22
C SER A 197 -6.57 7.79 14.45
N ALA A 198 -6.86 6.68 13.75
CA ALA A 198 -6.15 5.43 13.93
C ALA A 198 -4.79 5.50 13.24
N ARG A 199 -3.75 5.10 13.97
CA ARG A 199 -2.40 4.97 13.41
C ARG A 199 -2.31 3.66 12.62
N LEU A 200 -2.14 3.73 11.31
CA LEU A 200 -1.93 2.56 10.45
C LEU A 200 -0.78 1.66 10.95
N ASP A 201 0.22 2.25 11.59
CA ASP A 201 1.38 1.52 12.14
C ASP A 201 0.99 0.51 13.24
N ARG A 202 -0.17 0.70 13.90
CA ARG A 202 -0.70 -0.19 14.94
C ARG A 202 -1.75 -1.17 14.43
N LEU A 203 -2.04 -1.16 13.13
CA LEU A 203 -2.99 -2.09 12.54
C LEU A 203 -2.45 -3.53 12.70
N ALA A 204 -3.14 -4.34 13.45
CA ALA A 204 -2.83 -5.75 13.65
C ALA A 204 -4.09 -6.59 13.42
N PRO A 205 -3.98 -7.79 12.82
CA PRO A 205 -5.12 -8.67 12.66
C PRO A 205 -5.50 -9.26 14.03
N PRO A 206 -6.79 -9.24 14.41
CA PRO A 206 -7.25 -9.89 15.63
C PRO A 206 -6.89 -11.37 15.61
N GLY A 207 -6.18 -11.88 16.62
CA GLY A 207 -5.87 -13.30 16.79
C GLY A 207 -5.17 -14.01 15.62
N GLY A 208 -4.73 -13.30 14.58
CA GLY A 208 -4.19 -13.86 13.35
C GLY A 208 -2.79 -13.33 12.99
N ARG A 209 -2.11 -14.05 12.07
CA ARG A 209 -0.81 -13.65 11.51
C ARG A 209 -0.92 -12.75 10.29
N ALA A 210 -2.10 -12.69 9.66
CA ALA A 210 -2.35 -11.95 8.43
C ALA A 210 -3.80 -11.48 8.35
N PHE A 211 -4.04 -10.45 7.55
CA PHE A 211 -5.38 -10.01 7.18
C PHE A 211 -5.92 -10.85 6.02
N ALA A 212 -7.18 -11.23 6.09
CA ALA A 212 -7.91 -11.90 5.02
C ALA A 212 -8.67 -10.88 4.18
N LEU A 213 -8.40 -10.85 2.87
CA LEU A 213 -9.13 -10.05 1.89
C LEU A 213 -9.98 -10.97 1.02
N PRO A 214 -11.27 -10.70 0.84
CA PRO A 214 -12.13 -11.52 0.00
C PRO A 214 -11.76 -11.36 -1.48
N THR A 215 -11.75 -12.47 -2.23
CA THR A 215 -11.47 -12.50 -3.67
C THR A 215 -12.72 -12.36 -4.53
N GLY A 216 -13.92 -12.31 -3.91
CA GLY A 216 -15.20 -12.16 -4.61
C GLY A 216 -15.82 -13.48 -5.09
N ASP A 217 -15.07 -14.58 -5.10
CA ASP A 217 -15.53 -15.93 -5.45
C ASP A 217 -15.75 -16.84 -4.23
N GLY A 218 -15.84 -16.24 -3.03
CA GLY A 218 -16.01 -16.95 -1.77
C GLY A 218 -14.71 -17.43 -1.12
N ARG A 219 -13.55 -17.13 -1.72
CA ARG A 219 -12.24 -17.41 -1.15
C ARG A 219 -11.59 -16.14 -0.60
N TYR A 220 -10.45 -16.31 0.07
CA TYR A 220 -9.69 -15.22 0.65
C TYR A 220 -8.23 -15.29 0.23
N VAL A 221 -7.58 -14.12 0.21
CA VAL A 221 -6.12 -14.02 0.17
C VAL A 221 -5.63 -13.45 1.49
N THR A 222 -4.56 -14.02 2.03
CA THR A 222 -3.93 -13.52 3.25
C THR A 222 -2.83 -12.53 2.94
N VAL A 223 -2.85 -11.38 3.62
CA VAL A 223 -1.86 -10.30 3.46
C VAL A 223 -1.19 -10.03 4.80
N PRO A 224 0.15 -10.12 4.88
CA PRO A 224 0.89 -9.76 6.08
C PRO A 224 0.61 -8.31 6.51
N PRO A 225 0.58 -8.01 7.84
CA PRO A 225 0.26 -6.67 8.35
C PRO A 225 1.18 -5.57 7.79
N GLU A 226 2.47 -5.85 7.65
CA GLU A 226 3.47 -4.91 7.14
C GLU A 226 3.15 -4.50 5.70
N ARG A 227 2.86 -5.48 4.84
CA ARG A 227 2.49 -5.24 3.44
C ARG A 227 1.18 -4.47 3.35
N LEU A 228 0.17 -4.89 4.11
CA LEU A 228 -1.14 -4.22 4.13
C LEU A 228 -1.03 -2.75 4.56
N ARG A 229 -0.23 -2.44 5.61
CA ARG A 229 0.00 -1.06 6.08
C ARG A 229 0.57 -0.17 4.98
N ILE A 230 1.56 -0.68 4.23
CA ILE A 230 2.16 0.08 3.12
C ILE A 230 1.12 0.28 2.00
N MET A 231 0.39 -0.77 1.62
CA MET A 231 -0.65 -0.69 0.60
C MET A 231 -1.74 0.33 0.99
N LEU A 232 -2.26 0.28 2.22
CA LEU A 232 -3.28 1.22 2.69
C LEU A 232 -2.76 2.66 2.77
N ARG A 233 -1.48 2.85 3.13
CA ARG A 233 -0.84 4.19 3.12
C ARG A 233 -0.82 4.75 1.70
N VAL A 234 -0.30 4.00 0.74
CA VAL A 234 -0.21 4.43 -0.66
C VAL A 234 -1.60 4.68 -1.25
N LEU A 235 -2.54 3.77 -1.02
CA LEU A 235 -3.92 3.95 -1.47
C LEU A 235 -4.57 5.19 -0.83
N GLY A 236 -4.32 5.44 0.45
CA GLY A 236 -4.78 6.64 1.14
C GLY A 236 -4.24 7.93 0.50
N GLU A 237 -2.94 7.96 0.16
CA GLU A 237 -2.31 9.10 -0.55
C GLU A 237 -2.89 9.31 -1.97
N LEU A 238 -3.11 8.22 -2.70
CA LEU A 238 -3.68 8.29 -4.05
C LEU A 238 -5.16 8.70 -4.03
N TYR A 239 -5.91 8.21 -3.04
CA TYR A 239 -7.37 8.39 -2.94
C TYR A 239 -7.79 9.74 -2.33
N GLN A 240 -6.89 10.43 -1.62
CA GLN A 240 -7.18 11.75 -1.02
C GLN A 240 -7.69 12.76 -2.04
N GLY A 241 -8.87 13.32 -1.78
CA GLY A 241 -9.51 14.32 -2.64
C GLY A 241 -10.57 13.78 -3.60
N GLN A 242 -10.80 12.48 -3.66
CA GLN A 242 -11.93 11.89 -4.36
C GLN A 242 -13.08 11.69 -3.37
N GLY A 243 -14.23 12.28 -3.63
CA GLY A 243 -15.42 12.08 -2.78
C GLY A 243 -15.73 10.59 -2.65
N ARG A 244 -16.32 10.18 -1.51
CA ARG A 244 -16.69 8.80 -1.16
C ARG A 244 -17.35 8.05 -2.32
N ALA A 245 -16.56 7.36 -3.13
CA ALA A 245 -17.04 6.41 -4.13
C ALA A 245 -16.77 5.00 -3.61
N THR A 246 -17.62 4.54 -2.73
CA THR A 246 -17.51 3.34 -1.88
C THR A 246 -17.41 2.00 -2.61
N ARG A 247 -17.33 1.94 -3.94
CA ARG A 247 -17.23 0.67 -4.70
C ARG A 247 -16.53 0.82 -6.04
N ALA A 248 -15.65 1.82 -6.18
CA ALA A 248 -14.91 1.95 -7.43
C ALA A 248 -13.93 0.77 -7.58
N PRO A 249 -13.95 0.02 -8.68
CA PRO A 249 -12.98 -1.05 -8.92
C PRO A 249 -11.58 -0.52 -9.20
N ARG A 250 -11.40 0.78 -9.30
CA ARG A 250 -10.16 1.48 -9.66
C ARG A 250 -9.99 2.74 -8.84
N VAL A 251 -8.74 3.09 -8.56
CA VAL A 251 -8.37 4.39 -7.98
C VAL A 251 -7.83 5.28 -9.07
N THR A 252 -8.49 6.42 -9.30
CA THR A 252 -8.02 7.43 -10.24
C THR A 252 -7.05 8.37 -9.55
N PHE A 253 -5.91 8.67 -10.16
CA PHE A 253 -4.92 9.58 -9.60
C PHE A 253 -4.21 10.40 -10.69
N PRO A 254 -3.76 11.63 -10.38
CA PRO A 254 -2.96 12.42 -11.31
C PRO A 254 -1.51 11.91 -11.39
N ALA A 255 -0.86 12.11 -12.53
CA ALA A 255 0.54 11.75 -12.74
C ALA A 255 1.50 12.33 -11.68
N ALA A 256 1.16 13.46 -11.07
CA ALA A 256 1.93 14.07 -9.99
C ALA A 256 2.06 13.17 -8.74
N LYS A 257 1.09 12.27 -8.52
CA LYS A 257 1.12 11.30 -7.42
C LYS A 257 1.84 9.99 -7.78
N ALA A 258 2.42 9.86 -8.96
CA ALA A 258 3.10 8.64 -9.40
C ALA A 258 4.25 8.22 -8.45
N GLY A 259 4.86 9.17 -7.73
CA GLY A 259 5.88 8.89 -6.72
C GLY A 259 5.42 7.91 -5.64
N SER A 260 4.15 7.95 -5.23
CA SER A 260 3.58 7.03 -4.25
C SER A 260 3.53 5.58 -4.76
N LEU A 261 3.48 5.35 -6.08
CA LEU A 261 3.48 4.01 -6.65
C LEU A 261 4.79 3.25 -6.39
N ALA A 262 5.92 3.96 -6.27
CA ALA A 262 7.21 3.32 -5.95
C ALA A 262 7.19 2.64 -4.57
N GLN A 263 6.38 3.14 -3.65
CA GLN A 263 6.21 2.53 -2.32
C GLN A 263 5.44 1.21 -2.39
N LEU A 264 4.60 0.99 -3.41
CA LEU A 264 3.96 -0.32 -3.63
C LEU A 264 5.00 -1.39 -3.97
N ASP A 265 5.97 -1.08 -4.85
CA ASP A 265 7.06 -2.02 -5.15
C ASP A 265 7.81 -2.42 -3.87
N ALA A 266 8.13 -1.43 -3.02
CA ALA A 266 8.81 -1.67 -1.75
C ALA A 266 8.01 -2.60 -0.82
N ALA A 267 6.67 -2.56 -0.85
CA ALA A 267 5.82 -3.45 -0.07
C ALA A 267 5.97 -4.94 -0.44
N PHE A 268 6.43 -5.22 -1.64
CA PHE A 268 6.60 -6.59 -2.15
C PHE A 268 8.05 -7.08 -2.11
N THR A 269 9.02 -6.17 -2.08
CA THR A 269 10.45 -6.51 -2.03
C THR A 269 11.01 -6.59 -0.62
N SER A 270 10.44 -5.88 0.36
CA SER A 270 11.02 -5.67 1.69
C SER A 270 10.50 -6.59 2.80
N VAL A 271 9.49 -7.44 2.55
CA VAL A 271 8.91 -8.32 3.59
C VAL A 271 9.61 -9.69 3.57
N PRO A 272 10.43 -10.05 4.58
CA PRO A 272 11.04 -11.37 4.67
C PRO A 272 9.96 -12.43 4.83
N LYS A 273 10.11 -13.56 4.14
CA LYS A 273 9.26 -14.74 4.35
C LYS A 273 9.51 -15.29 5.75
N ALA A 274 8.49 -15.37 6.59
CA ALA A 274 8.53 -16.17 7.79
C ALA A 274 8.56 -17.65 7.41
N GLY A 275 9.75 -18.27 7.43
CA GLY A 275 9.93 -19.74 7.45
C GLY A 275 10.02 -20.43 6.10
N ALA A 276 10.74 -19.89 5.12
CA ALA A 276 11.04 -20.63 3.90
C ALA A 276 12.53 -20.58 3.56
N ASP A 277 13.10 -21.75 3.30
CA ASP A 277 14.42 -21.94 2.70
C ASP A 277 14.55 -21.15 1.38
N THR A 278 15.73 -20.62 1.19
CA THR A 278 16.19 -19.79 0.09
C THR A 278 16.08 -20.46 -1.28
N HIS A 279 14.93 -20.31 -1.94
CA HIS A 279 14.88 -20.23 -3.39
C HIS A 279 14.19 -18.90 -3.71
N ALA A 280 15.02 -17.94 -4.16
CA ALA A 280 14.64 -16.60 -4.57
C ALA A 280 13.85 -16.68 -5.89
N ASP A 281 12.55 -16.93 -5.81
CA ASP A 281 11.63 -16.46 -6.82
C ASP A 281 11.21 -15.05 -6.40
N ASP A 282 11.72 -14.10 -7.17
CA ASP A 282 11.48 -12.66 -7.09
C ASP A 282 9.99 -12.38 -7.26
N LYS A 283 9.24 -12.34 -6.14
CA LYS A 283 7.82 -12.02 -6.15
C LYS A 283 7.61 -10.51 -6.14
N SER A 284 8.22 -9.86 -7.12
CA SER A 284 7.98 -8.45 -7.44
C SER A 284 6.52 -8.26 -7.90
N LEU A 285 5.99 -7.08 -7.63
CA LEU A 285 4.69 -6.67 -8.17
C LEU A 285 4.76 -6.60 -9.70
N ALA A 286 3.95 -7.39 -10.39
CA ALA A 286 3.90 -7.38 -11.85
C ALA A 286 3.13 -6.15 -12.35
N TRP A 287 3.83 -5.20 -12.94
CA TRP A 287 3.23 -4.02 -13.55
C TRP A 287 2.76 -4.28 -14.97
N THR A 288 1.54 -3.82 -15.30
CA THR A 288 0.94 -3.93 -16.63
C THR A 288 0.24 -2.63 -17.04
N GLY A 289 -0.06 -2.45 -18.33
CA GLY A 289 -0.66 -1.23 -18.86
C GLY A 289 0.37 -0.11 -19.06
N HIS A 290 0.08 1.11 -18.63
CA HIS A 290 0.96 2.28 -18.72
C HIS A 290 2.14 2.21 -17.72
N THR A 291 3.05 1.27 -17.91
CA THR A 291 4.20 1.04 -17.00
C THR A 291 5.13 2.24 -16.88
N ALA A 292 5.19 3.12 -17.89
CA ALA A 292 5.97 4.36 -17.85
C ALA A 292 5.62 5.26 -16.66
N ILE A 293 4.36 5.24 -16.17
CA ILE A 293 3.98 6.02 -14.98
C ILE A 293 4.59 5.43 -13.70
N ALA A 294 4.68 4.10 -13.59
CA ALA A 294 5.32 3.44 -12.47
C ALA A 294 6.86 3.64 -12.50
N GLU A 295 7.46 3.61 -13.68
CA GLU A 295 8.89 3.91 -13.88
C GLU A 295 9.20 5.36 -13.47
N ARG A 296 8.35 6.31 -13.89
CA ARG A 296 8.43 7.70 -13.46
C ARG A 296 8.27 7.83 -11.94
N GLY A 297 7.36 7.09 -11.34
CA GLY A 297 7.18 7.04 -9.88
C GLY A 297 8.46 6.57 -9.17
N ARG A 298 9.09 5.50 -9.64
CA ARG A 298 10.36 4.99 -9.12
C ARG A 298 11.49 6.00 -9.30
N ALA A 299 11.57 6.63 -10.46
CA ALA A 299 12.57 7.66 -10.73
C ALA A 299 12.42 8.85 -9.79
N LEU A 300 11.19 9.33 -9.54
CA LEU A 300 10.92 10.44 -8.60
C LEU A 300 11.24 10.06 -7.14
N ALA A 301 11.03 8.82 -6.74
CA ALA A 301 11.32 8.32 -5.40
C ALA A 301 12.82 8.05 -5.18
N SER A 302 13.62 7.94 -6.24
CA SER A 302 15.06 7.73 -6.14
C SER A 302 15.77 8.97 -5.58
N ARG A 303 16.92 8.78 -4.94
CA ARG A 303 17.74 9.92 -4.51
C ARG A 303 18.24 10.70 -5.73
N PRO A 304 18.21 12.05 -5.69
CA PRO A 304 18.80 12.84 -6.76
C PRO A 304 20.26 12.45 -6.96
N SER A 305 20.62 12.14 -8.20
CA SER A 305 22.04 11.97 -8.58
C SER A 305 22.78 13.30 -8.41
N VAL A 306 24.11 13.24 -8.32
CA VAL A 306 24.92 14.47 -8.29
C VAL A 306 24.64 15.25 -9.58
N GLY A 307 23.90 16.36 -9.45
CA GLY A 307 23.59 17.23 -10.59
C GLY A 307 24.82 17.99 -11.07
N PRO A 308 24.80 18.52 -12.30
CA PRO A 308 25.90 19.35 -12.79
C PRO A 308 26.05 20.58 -11.90
N ALA A 309 27.29 21.03 -11.68
CA ALA A 309 27.58 22.26 -10.98
C ALA A 309 26.83 23.44 -11.64
N VAL A 310 26.24 24.30 -10.85
CA VAL A 310 25.52 25.50 -11.36
C VAL A 310 26.56 26.47 -11.94
N ARG A 311 26.61 26.56 -13.26
CA ARG A 311 27.49 27.50 -13.96
C ARG A 311 26.70 28.75 -14.34
N GLY A 312 27.31 29.92 -14.25
CA GLY A 312 26.67 31.21 -14.59
C GLY A 312 25.84 31.83 -13.45
N LEU A 313 26.05 31.37 -12.22
CA LEU A 313 25.47 31.96 -11.01
C LEU A 313 26.56 32.76 -10.26
N ASN A 314 26.32 34.05 -10.01
CA ASN A 314 27.22 34.92 -9.24
C ASN A 314 26.96 34.81 -7.74
N ALA A 315 26.95 33.58 -7.21
CA ALA A 315 26.79 33.30 -5.79
C ALA A 315 27.33 31.91 -5.45
N THR A 316 27.80 31.74 -4.23
CA THR A 316 28.12 30.43 -3.67
C THR A 316 26.91 29.92 -2.89
N LEU A 317 26.41 28.76 -3.30
CA LEU A 317 25.30 28.10 -2.60
C LEU A 317 25.80 27.46 -1.31
N ARG A 318 24.98 27.49 -0.26
CA ARG A 318 25.22 26.69 0.95
C ARG A 318 24.88 25.21 0.66
N PRO A 319 25.43 24.24 1.40
CA PRO A 319 25.20 22.83 1.14
C PRO A 319 23.72 22.44 1.00
N TYR A 320 22.85 22.93 1.90
CA TYR A 320 21.41 22.66 1.82
C TYR A 320 20.74 23.31 0.60
N GLN A 321 21.26 24.46 0.10
CA GLN A 321 20.76 25.10 -1.12
C GLN A 321 21.18 24.31 -2.38
N GLU A 322 22.38 23.73 -2.35
CA GLU A 322 22.81 22.80 -3.40
C GLU A 322 21.93 21.55 -3.44
N ASP A 323 21.56 21.02 -2.24
CA ASP A 323 20.63 19.90 -2.13
C ASP A 323 19.26 20.27 -2.72
N GLY A 324 18.73 21.44 -2.38
CA GLY A 324 17.48 21.94 -2.93
C GLY A 324 17.54 22.12 -4.45
N VAL A 325 18.61 22.67 -4.99
CA VAL A 325 18.80 22.81 -6.46
C VAL A 325 18.90 21.44 -7.13
N ARG A 326 19.64 20.49 -6.54
CA ARG A 326 19.71 19.10 -7.05
C ARG A 326 18.33 18.44 -7.08
N TRP A 327 17.53 18.65 -6.03
CA TRP A 327 16.17 18.15 -5.99
C TRP A 327 15.29 18.78 -7.08
N LEU A 328 15.35 20.10 -7.28
CA LEU A 328 14.63 20.78 -8.37
C LEU A 328 15.05 20.27 -9.76
N GLN A 329 16.34 20.02 -9.97
CA GLN A 329 16.85 19.44 -11.20
C GLN A 329 16.34 18.01 -11.42
N HIS A 330 16.28 17.20 -10.35
CA HIS A 330 15.73 15.85 -10.38
C HIS A 330 14.26 15.85 -10.74
N LEU A 331 13.44 16.72 -10.14
CA LEU A 331 12.03 16.89 -10.51
C LEU A 331 11.89 17.26 -11.99
N ALA A 332 12.65 18.25 -12.43
CA ALA A 332 12.61 18.70 -13.81
C ALA A 332 13.02 17.61 -14.80
N ALA A 333 14.07 16.81 -14.48
CA ALA A 333 14.52 15.69 -15.32
C ALA A 333 13.41 14.63 -15.52
N ASN A 334 12.56 14.47 -14.51
CA ASN A 334 11.43 13.54 -14.53
C ASN A 334 10.09 14.21 -14.97
N GLY A 335 10.14 15.46 -15.48
CA GLY A 335 8.94 16.20 -15.91
C GLY A 335 7.96 16.46 -14.78
N ALA A 336 8.42 16.55 -13.55
CA ALA A 336 7.59 16.81 -12.36
C ALA A 336 7.78 18.24 -11.86
N GLY A 337 6.70 18.80 -11.33
CA GLY A 337 6.74 20.01 -10.52
C GLY A 337 6.98 19.72 -9.05
N GLY A 338 7.02 20.75 -8.21
CA GLY A 338 7.21 20.59 -6.78
C GLY A 338 6.86 21.82 -5.96
N VAL A 339 6.92 21.64 -4.64
CA VAL A 339 6.77 22.71 -3.65
C VAL A 339 8.10 22.88 -2.90
N LEU A 340 8.77 24.02 -3.06
CA LEU A 340 9.95 24.37 -2.25
C LEU A 340 9.49 25.06 -0.98
N ALA A 341 9.47 24.30 0.10
CA ALA A 341 8.83 24.65 1.37
C ALA A 341 9.84 24.99 2.49
N ASP A 342 11.04 25.42 2.14
CA ASP A 342 12.03 25.88 3.11
C ASP A 342 11.49 27.06 3.92
N ASP A 343 11.96 27.21 5.17
CA ASP A 343 11.60 28.34 6.01
C ASP A 343 11.94 29.68 5.37
N MET A 344 11.30 30.76 5.85
CA MET A 344 11.60 32.10 5.37
C MET A 344 13.06 32.46 5.63
N GLY A 345 13.72 33.10 4.66
CA GLY A 345 15.12 33.52 4.76
C GLY A 345 16.16 32.45 4.36
N LEU A 346 15.79 31.21 4.09
CA LEU A 346 16.71 30.16 3.66
C LEU A 346 17.11 30.24 2.17
N GLY A 347 16.71 31.28 1.47
CA GLY A 347 17.16 31.56 0.10
C GLY A 347 16.44 30.76 -0.99
N LYS A 348 15.14 30.51 -0.85
CA LYS A 348 14.30 29.91 -1.90
C LYS A 348 14.47 30.64 -3.24
N THR A 349 14.49 31.97 -3.24
CA THR A 349 14.73 32.78 -4.43
C THR A 349 16.05 32.44 -5.12
N LEU A 350 17.15 32.35 -4.35
CA LEU A 350 18.48 32.00 -4.90
C LEU A 350 18.51 30.59 -5.46
N GLN A 351 17.95 29.61 -4.77
CA GLN A 351 17.82 28.23 -5.26
C GLN A 351 17.02 28.18 -6.58
N THR A 352 15.92 28.91 -6.65
CA THR A 352 15.08 29.00 -7.86
C THR A 352 15.82 29.67 -9.02
N ILE A 353 16.56 30.75 -8.77
CA ILE A 353 17.39 31.41 -9.79
C ILE A 353 18.46 30.42 -10.28
N ALA A 354 19.14 29.73 -9.38
CA ALA A 354 20.13 28.70 -9.71
C ALA A 354 19.53 27.58 -10.58
N HIS A 355 18.30 27.17 -10.28
CA HIS A 355 17.57 26.18 -11.08
C HIS A 355 17.26 26.71 -12.49
N ILE A 356 16.78 27.95 -12.64
CA ILE A 356 16.54 28.56 -13.96
C ILE A 356 17.83 28.64 -14.78
N VAL A 357 18.94 29.07 -14.17
CA VAL A 357 20.26 29.11 -14.81
C VAL A 357 20.66 27.71 -15.31
N THR A 358 20.45 26.71 -14.50
CA THR A 358 20.73 25.30 -14.88
C THR A 358 19.87 24.83 -16.04
N LEU A 359 18.55 25.14 -16.02
CA LEU A 359 17.66 24.81 -17.15
C LEU A 359 18.13 25.48 -18.44
N LYS A 360 18.53 26.76 -18.38
CA LYS A 360 19.07 27.48 -19.53
C LYS A 360 20.34 26.84 -20.05
N ALA A 361 21.29 26.54 -19.17
CA ALA A 361 22.56 25.90 -19.53
C ALA A 361 22.38 24.49 -20.15
N ALA A 362 21.34 23.77 -19.73
CA ALA A 362 20.96 22.46 -20.27
C ALA A 362 20.13 22.54 -21.58
N GLY A 363 19.86 23.73 -22.12
CA GLY A 363 19.01 23.89 -23.29
C GLY A 363 17.52 23.57 -23.06
N ARG A 364 17.08 23.56 -21.81
CA ARG A 364 15.71 23.22 -21.40
C ARG A 364 14.86 24.44 -21.03
N LEU A 365 15.29 25.63 -21.45
CA LEU A 365 14.56 26.90 -21.33
C LEU A 365 14.24 27.42 -22.75
N ASP A 366 13.54 26.61 -23.52
CA ASP A 366 13.13 26.88 -24.89
C ASP A 366 11.91 27.84 -24.97
N ALA A 367 11.21 28.04 -23.87
CA ALA A 367 10.21 29.07 -23.62
C ALA A 367 10.57 29.81 -22.31
N PRO A 368 10.04 31.05 -22.09
CA PRO A 368 10.36 31.79 -20.88
C PRO A 368 9.97 31.07 -19.60
N ALA A 369 10.77 31.24 -18.53
CA ALA A 369 10.31 30.99 -17.17
C ALA A 369 9.33 32.09 -16.75
N LEU A 370 8.17 31.76 -16.23
CA LEU A 370 7.20 32.69 -15.68
C LEU A 370 7.30 32.71 -14.16
N ILE A 371 7.58 33.86 -13.57
CA ILE A 371 7.53 34.08 -12.14
C ILE A 371 6.28 34.90 -11.82
N VAL A 372 5.41 34.35 -10.98
CA VAL A 372 4.22 35.04 -10.44
C VAL A 372 4.45 35.27 -8.96
N ALA A 373 4.49 36.52 -8.55
CA ALA A 373 4.79 36.88 -7.17
C ALA A 373 3.78 37.93 -6.65
N PRO A 374 3.65 38.12 -5.31
CA PRO A 374 2.94 39.21 -4.74
C PRO A 374 3.52 40.56 -5.24
N THR A 375 2.66 41.60 -5.36
CA THR A 375 3.05 42.89 -5.92
C THR A 375 4.24 43.51 -5.19
N SER A 376 4.32 43.33 -3.88
CA SER A 376 5.42 43.81 -3.02
C SER A 376 6.77 43.13 -3.30
N VAL A 377 6.74 41.87 -3.76
CA VAL A 377 7.93 41.02 -3.92
C VAL A 377 8.44 40.99 -5.36
N ALA A 378 7.58 41.22 -6.35
CA ALA A 378 7.94 41.13 -7.77
C ALA A 378 9.17 41.99 -8.17
N GLY A 379 9.33 43.18 -7.57
CA GLY A 379 10.52 44.01 -7.77
C GLY A 379 11.80 43.45 -7.20
N ASN A 380 11.70 42.67 -6.12
CA ASN A 380 12.82 42.00 -5.50
C ASN A 380 13.39 40.90 -6.41
N TRP A 381 12.53 40.11 -7.03
CA TRP A 381 12.94 39.06 -8.01
C TRP A 381 13.81 39.64 -9.11
N ARG A 382 13.40 40.78 -9.69
CA ARG A 382 14.20 41.42 -10.75
C ARG A 382 15.59 41.86 -10.25
N ARG A 383 15.66 42.39 -9.00
CA ARG A 383 16.94 42.83 -8.41
C ARG A 383 17.84 41.61 -8.12
N GLU A 384 17.30 40.56 -7.55
CA GLU A 384 18.04 39.36 -7.22
C GLU A 384 18.54 38.62 -8.48
N ILE A 385 17.72 38.51 -9.53
CA ILE A 385 18.18 37.95 -10.83
C ILE A 385 19.31 38.80 -11.39
N GLY A 386 19.19 40.12 -11.41
CA GLY A 386 20.24 41.01 -11.89
C GLY A 386 21.54 40.92 -11.10
N LYS A 387 21.47 40.60 -9.80
CA LYS A 387 22.63 40.37 -8.91
C LYS A 387 23.27 39.00 -9.12
N PHE A 388 22.47 37.96 -9.13
CA PHE A 388 22.98 36.57 -9.04
C PHE A 388 23.09 35.88 -10.41
N ALA A 389 22.30 36.32 -11.40
CA ALA A 389 22.31 35.74 -12.75
C ALA A 389 22.11 36.83 -13.83
N PRO A 390 23.07 37.76 -13.99
CA PRO A 390 22.96 38.91 -14.88
C PRO A 390 22.80 38.52 -16.36
N ASP A 391 23.20 37.31 -16.76
CA ASP A 391 23.08 36.79 -18.12
C ASP A 391 21.62 36.38 -18.48
N LEU A 392 20.71 36.36 -17.50
CA LEU A 392 19.31 36.11 -17.77
C LEU A 392 18.61 37.38 -18.25
N ARG A 393 17.99 37.33 -19.41
CA ARG A 393 17.16 38.42 -19.95
C ARG A 393 15.81 38.43 -19.25
N VAL A 394 15.54 39.47 -18.49
CA VAL A 394 14.34 39.59 -17.64
C VAL A 394 13.36 40.62 -18.18
N GLN A 395 12.09 40.23 -18.33
CA GLN A 395 10.99 41.13 -18.66
C GLN A 395 10.01 41.22 -17.48
N MET A 396 9.85 42.42 -16.96
CA MET A 396 8.79 42.73 -15.98
C MET A 396 7.48 43.04 -16.70
N VAL A 397 6.39 42.40 -16.35
CA VAL A 397 5.05 42.62 -16.94
C VAL A 397 4.11 43.17 -15.90
N ARG A 398 3.84 44.48 -15.98
CA ARG A 398 2.97 45.24 -15.06
C ARG A 398 2.49 46.56 -15.66
N GLY A 399 1.41 47.13 -15.08
CA GLY A 399 0.91 48.47 -15.47
C GLY A 399 0.18 48.53 -16.81
N ALA A 400 0.01 49.73 -17.36
CA ALA A 400 -0.80 49.95 -18.57
C ALA A 400 -0.15 49.40 -19.85
N GLY A 401 1.20 49.40 -19.93
CA GLY A 401 1.95 48.87 -21.08
C GLY A 401 2.11 47.36 -21.15
N ARG A 402 1.42 46.58 -20.32
CA ARG A 402 1.64 45.12 -20.14
C ARG A 402 1.39 44.32 -21.43
N ARG A 403 0.49 44.76 -22.32
CA ARG A 403 0.29 44.06 -23.61
C ARG A 403 1.57 44.04 -24.45
N PHE A 404 2.26 45.16 -24.55
CA PHE A 404 3.55 45.24 -25.25
C PHE A 404 4.64 44.46 -24.49
N GLN A 405 4.65 44.56 -23.17
CA GLN A 405 5.59 43.81 -22.33
C GLN A 405 5.43 42.30 -22.50
N TRP A 406 4.20 41.80 -22.63
CA TRP A 406 3.97 40.36 -22.96
C TRP A 406 4.50 39.99 -24.34
N ALA A 407 4.45 40.90 -25.34
CA ALA A 407 5.03 40.62 -26.63
C ALA A 407 6.56 40.52 -26.56
N LEU A 408 7.22 41.32 -25.72
CA LEU A 408 8.66 41.25 -25.46
C LEU A 408 9.04 40.03 -24.63
N ALA A 409 8.16 39.56 -23.74
CA ALA A 409 8.40 38.43 -22.89
C ALA A 409 8.69 37.14 -23.67
N GLY A 410 8.19 36.96 -24.88
CA GLY A 410 8.51 35.86 -25.75
C GLY A 410 9.97 35.81 -26.23
N ARG A 411 10.76 36.87 -25.99
CA ARG A 411 12.18 36.98 -26.35
C ARG A 411 13.12 37.03 -25.14
N CYS A 412 12.58 36.88 -23.93
CA CYS A 412 13.35 36.86 -22.69
C CYS A 412 13.49 35.46 -22.13
N ASP A 413 14.38 35.30 -21.15
CA ASP A 413 14.57 34.04 -20.43
C ASP A 413 13.61 33.94 -19.25
N VAL A 414 13.26 35.09 -18.64
CA VAL A 414 12.38 35.17 -17.46
C VAL A 414 11.37 36.30 -17.62
N ALA A 415 10.10 35.95 -17.51
CA ALA A 415 8.99 36.92 -17.38
C ALA A 415 8.54 37.00 -15.92
N ILE A 416 8.45 38.16 -15.33
CA ILE A 416 7.98 38.38 -13.96
C ILE A 416 6.67 39.12 -13.98
N THR A 417 5.65 38.62 -13.30
CA THR A 417 4.34 39.25 -13.15
C THR A 417 3.80 39.10 -11.74
N THR A 418 2.57 39.55 -11.50
CA THR A 418 1.92 39.49 -10.18
C THR A 418 0.59 38.75 -10.28
N TYR A 419 0.10 38.19 -9.16
CA TYR A 419 -1.18 37.49 -9.12
C TYR A 419 -2.35 38.34 -9.68
N PRO A 420 -2.52 39.63 -9.34
CA PRO A 420 -3.57 40.45 -9.96
C PRO A 420 -3.44 40.62 -11.48
N VAL A 421 -2.22 40.70 -12.02
CA VAL A 421 -1.97 40.78 -13.46
C VAL A 421 -2.22 39.45 -14.14
N LEU A 422 -1.79 38.33 -13.50
CA LEU A 422 -2.07 36.95 -13.94
C LEU A 422 -3.57 36.77 -14.24
N VAL A 423 -4.43 37.15 -13.29
CA VAL A 423 -5.87 37.03 -13.43
C VAL A 423 -6.42 37.93 -14.55
N ARG A 424 -5.96 39.19 -14.64
CA ARG A 424 -6.45 40.12 -15.67
C ARG A 424 -6.06 39.74 -17.09
N ASP A 425 -4.94 39.08 -17.25
CA ASP A 425 -4.37 38.73 -18.54
C ASP A 425 -4.56 37.24 -18.89
N GLU A 426 -5.49 36.54 -18.22
CA GLU A 426 -5.81 35.09 -18.39
C GLU A 426 -5.89 34.69 -19.87
N ALA A 427 -6.70 35.39 -20.67
CA ALA A 427 -6.90 35.07 -22.09
C ALA A 427 -5.60 35.16 -22.92
N MET A 428 -4.71 36.08 -22.56
CA MET A 428 -3.42 36.24 -23.23
C MET A 428 -2.42 35.18 -22.82
N LEU A 429 -2.49 34.75 -21.57
CA LEU A 429 -1.61 33.71 -21.01
C LEU A 429 -1.99 32.29 -21.49
N ALA A 430 -3.28 32.05 -21.74
CA ALA A 430 -3.78 30.75 -22.20
C ALA A 430 -3.13 30.29 -23.52
N SER A 431 -2.73 31.22 -24.41
CA SER A 431 -2.07 30.91 -25.67
C SER A 431 -0.54 30.83 -25.60
N ARG A 432 0.05 31.05 -24.43
CA ARG A 432 1.52 31.09 -24.24
C ARG A 432 2.03 29.84 -23.55
N ARG A 433 3.13 29.33 -24.07
CA ARG A 433 3.87 28.25 -23.40
C ARG A 433 4.99 28.84 -22.55
N PHE A 434 5.23 28.21 -21.40
CA PHE A 434 6.33 28.50 -20.50
C PHE A 434 7.11 27.21 -20.21
N SER A 435 8.42 27.26 -20.16
CA SER A 435 9.22 26.09 -19.73
C SER A 435 9.01 25.78 -18.27
N ILE A 436 8.82 26.80 -17.43
CA ILE A 436 8.49 26.66 -16.02
C ILE A 436 7.62 27.82 -15.53
N ALA A 437 6.59 27.53 -14.76
CA ALA A 437 5.81 28.49 -13.99
C ALA A 437 6.19 28.41 -12.51
N ILE A 438 6.66 29.51 -11.95
CA ILE A 438 7.10 29.65 -10.55
C ILE A 438 6.09 30.54 -9.84
N LEU A 439 5.46 30.02 -8.79
CA LEU A 439 4.43 30.67 -8.02
C LEU A 439 4.99 31.00 -6.64
N ASP A 440 5.41 32.26 -6.45
CA ASP A 440 5.99 32.72 -5.19
C ASP A 440 4.90 33.06 -4.19
N GLU A 441 5.12 32.78 -2.89
CA GLU A 441 4.12 32.86 -1.83
C GLU A 441 2.82 32.15 -2.24
N ALA A 442 2.95 30.87 -2.64
CA ALA A 442 1.90 30.07 -3.26
C ALA A 442 0.67 29.89 -2.35
N GLN A 443 0.77 30.12 -1.04
CA GLN A 443 -0.40 30.17 -0.15
C GLN A 443 -1.44 31.21 -0.59
N THR A 444 -1.04 32.20 -1.38
CA THR A 444 -1.96 33.19 -1.99
C THR A 444 -3.04 32.51 -2.85
N ILE A 445 -2.76 31.37 -3.44
CA ILE A 445 -3.67 30.62 -4.34
C ILE A 445 -4.17 29.30 -3.75
N LYS A 446 -4.02 29.07 -2.44
CA LYS A 446 -4.45 27.84 -1.77
C LYS A 446 -5.95 27.52 -1.91
N ASN A 447 -6.79 28.56 -2.08
CA ASN A 447 -8.22 28.37 -2.25
C ASN A 447 -8.56 27.93 -3.69
N PRO A 448 -9.01 26.67 -3.92
CA PRO A 448 -9.33 26.13 -5.24
C PRO A 448 -10.43 26.90 -5.98
N ARG A 449 -11.28 27.61 -5.24
CA ARG A 449 -12.39 28.40 -5.80
C ARG A 449 -11.95 29.81 -6.23
N SER A 450 -10.72 30.23 -5.91
CA SER A 450 -10.23 31.56 -6.29
C SER A 450 -9.92 31.61 -7.78
N GLN A 451 -10.14 32.79 -8.37
CA GLN A 451 -9.79 33.03 -9.78
C GLN A 451 -8.29 32.90 -10.01
N ALA A 452 -7.47 33.34 -9.06
CA ALA A 452 -6.01 33.23 -9.15
C ALA A 452 -5.54 31.76 -9.18
N HIS A 453 -6.15 30.87 -8.38
CA HIS A 453 -5.88 29.45 -8.42
C HIS A 453 -6.22 28.86 -9.80
N ARG A 454 -7.44 29.12 -10.29
CA ARG A 454 -7.88 28.59 -11.59
C ARG A 454 -6.94 29.01 -12.72
N VAL A 455 -6.53 30.28 -12.77
CA VAL A 455 -5.65 30.81 -13.82
C VAL A 455 -4.24 30.22 -13.67
N ALA A 456 -3.70 30.15 -12.45
CA ALA A 456 -2.38 29.61 -12.20
C ALA A 456 -2.28 28.12 -12.57
N THR A 457 -3.30 27.32 -12.25
CA THR A 457 -3.35 25.90 -12.62
C THR A 457 -3.60 25.68 -14.11
N GLY A 458 -4.29 26.60 -14.78
CA GLY A 458 -4.55 26.58 -16.22
C GLY A 458 -3.39 27.09 -17.11
N LEU A 459 -2.28 27.57 -16.54
CA LEU A 459 -1.11 27.99 -17.32
C LEU A 459 -0.56 26.83 -18.17
N ASN A 460 -0.23 27.11 -19.42
CA ASN A 460 0.49 26.15 -20.26
C ASN A 460 1.99 26.21 -19.93
N ALA A 461 2.42 25.40 -18.95
CA ALA A 461 3.80 25.32 -18.50
C ALA A 461 4.24 23.85 -18.40
N ASP A 462 5.45 23.55 -18.86
CA ASP A 462 6.02 22.19 -18.82
C ASP A 462 6.30 21.76 -17.38
N LEU A 463 6.79 22.69 -16.56
CA LEU A 463 7.07 22.50 -15.15
C LEU A 463 6.32 23.54 -14.29
N ARG A 464 5.97 23.19 -13.06
CA ARG A 464 5.39 24.09 -12.08
C ARG A 464 6.13 23.99 -10.75
N LEU A 465 6.51 25.13 -10.21
CA LEU A 465 7.19 25.22 -8.92
C LEU A 465 6.44 26.21 -8.02
N ALA A 466 6.00 25.73 -6.88
CA ALA A 466 5.42 26.58 -5.84
C ALA A 466 6.49 26.87 -4.77
N LEU A 467 6.59 28.13 -4.35
CA LEU A 467 7.45 28.56 -3.24
C LEU A 467 6.57 29.04 -2.10
N SER A 468 6.79 28.52 -0.90
CA SER A 468 6.06 28.93 0.30
C SER A 468 6.92 28.72 1.54
N GLY A 469 6.84 29.62 2.51
CA GLY A 469 7.38 29.41 3.85
C GLY A 469 6.36 28.75 4.79
N THR A 470 5.08 28.68 4.37
CA THR A 470 3.96 28.13 5.15
C THR A 470 3.09 27.26 4.24
N PRO A 471 3.59 26.10 3.76
CA PRO A 471 2.88 25.29 2.78
C PRO A 471 1.58 24.71 3.33
N VAL A 472 1.49 24.47 4.64
CA VAL A 472 0.30 24.00 5.34
C VAL A 472 0.01 24.94 6.50
N GLU A 473 -1.09 25.68 6.44
CA GLU A 473 -1.51 26.60 7.51
C GLU A 473 -2.64 26.01 8.36
N ASN A 474 -3.68 25.45 7.71
CA ASN A 474 -4.88 24.98 8.40
C ASN A 474 -5.14 23.48 8.19
N SER A 475 -4.83 22.95 7.04
CA SER A 475 -5.09 21.54 6.71
C SER A 475 -4.16 21.04 5.61
N LEU A 476 -4.01 19.70 5.50
CA LEU A 476 -3.29 19.07 4.38
C LEU A 476 -3.91 19.38 3.01
N GLY A 477 -5.17 19.85 2.97
CA GLY A 477 -5.82 20.31 1.75
C GLY A 477 -5.27 21.64 1.20
N ASP A 478 -4.40 22.33 1.96
CA ASP A 478 -3.73 23.57 1.53
C ASP A 478 -2.59 23.29 0.51
N LEU A 479 -2.08 22.06 0.48
CA LEU A 479 -1.10 21.57 -0.49
C LEU A 479 -1.74 21.15 -1.80
#